data_b294757062d6b474a991c42bdf7db795
#
_entry.id   b294757062d6b474a991c42bdf7db795
#
_cell.length_a   1.000
_cell.length_b   1.000
_cell.length_c   1.000
_cell.angle_alpha   90.00
_cell.angle_beta   90.00
_cell.angle_gamma   90.00
#
_symmetry.space_group_name_H-M   'P 1'
#
loop_
_entity.id
_entity.type
_entity.pdbx_description
1 polymer ?
#
loop_
_entity_poly.entity_id
_entity_poly.type
_entity_poly.pdbx_seq_one_letter_code
_entity_poly.pdbx_strand_id
1 'polypeptide(L)'
;VEKKHFDRFYTRLEKIKNIQPFNEILLNKYIIINDKKYLNLKHLVDLLRCYQNKTKIFSPHNLVMIHGDLHFQNMLIDEENDDFILADPRGELNGSDIYYDFGKLWHSFNGLYDLIHTDISKTSVLFINQNESEFNLQLGNNDLLTNYKDIKSNIERLVLNYPIAKDTNFDLKIKFAEIMHFSSLMWFHLKYDQKENRALCLYLQAIRLADDLLKELGVSCE
;
A
#
# COMPACT_ATOMS: atom_id res chain seq x y z
N VAL A 1 5.17 -14.78 3.23
CA VAL A 1 4.42 -13.65 3.81
C VAL A 1 5.24 -13.00 4.90
N GLU A 2 5.63 -13.74 5.96
CA GLU A 2 6.25 -13.17 7.16
C GLU A 2 7.45 -12.29 6.82
N LYS A 3 8.52 -12.85 6.26
CA LYS A 3 9.77 -12.13 5.97
C LYS A 3 9.61 -10.96 4.98
N LYS A 4 8.85 -11.17 3.90
CA LYS A 4 8.71 -10.14 2.82
C LYS A 4 7.79 -8.99 3.19
N HIS A 5 6.80 -9.23 4.04
CA HIS A 5 5.78 -8.25 4.37
C HIS A 5 5.92 -7.77 5.81
N PHE A 6 5.66 -8.62 6.81
CA PHE A 6 5.62 -8.19 8.21
C PHE A 6 6.99 -7.78 8.76
N ASP A 7 8.03 -8.60 8.61
CA ASP A 7 9.37 -8.24 9.12
C ASP A 7 9.90 -6.98 8.45
N ARG A 8 9.63 -6.81 7.13
CA ARG A 8 9.98 -5.60 6.40
C ARG A 8 9.27 -4.37 6.95
N PHE A 9 7.96 -4.47 7.23
CA PHE A 9 7.18 -3.39 7.83
C PHE A 9 7.75 -2.98 9.19
N TYR A 10 7.89 -3.92 10.13
CA TYR A 10 8.41 -3.60 11.47
C TYR A 10 9.82 -3.03 11.43
N THR A 11 10.70 -3.61 10.61
CA THR A 11 12.06 -3.07 10.42
C THR A 11 12.05 -1.62 9.95
N ARG A 12 11.13 -1.25 9.06
CA ARG A 12 11.02 0.11 8.55
C ARG A 12 10.32 1.05 9.52
N LEU A 13 9.34 0.57 10.25
CA LEU A 13 8.70 1.31 11.33
C LEU A 13 9.70 1.73 12.41
N GLU A 14 10.58 0.80 12.82
CA GLU A 14 11.66 1.10 13.77
C GLU A 14 12.61 2.21 13.30
N LYS A 15 12.83 2.33 11.99
CA LYS A 15 13.70 3.37 11.41
C LYS A 15 13.08 4.76 11.44
N ILE A 16 11.75 4.87 11.44
CA ILE A 16 11.05 6.17 11.43
C ILE A 16 10.58 6.63 12.81
N LYS A 17 10.59 5.76 13.81
CA LYS A 17 10.01 6.04 15.14
C LYS A 17 10.62 7.23 15.87
N ASN A 18 11.84 7.65 15.50
CA ASN A 18 12.52 8.80 16.09
C ASN A 18 12.58 10.01 15.16
N ILE A 19 11.87 9.96 14.02
CA ILE A 19 11.84 11.04 13.02
C ILE A 19 10.53 11.80 13.18
N GLN A 20 10.60 13.13 13.23
CA GLN A 20 9.41 13.99 13.19
C GLN A 20 8.67 13.84 11.84
N PRO A 21 7.31 13.84 11.83
CA PRO A 21 6.40 13.84 12.97
C PRO A 21 6.05 12.42 13.48
N PHE A 22 6.67 11.37 12.93
CA PHE A 22 6.34 9.97 13.22
C PHE A 22 6.62 9.57 14.68
N ASN A 23 7.61 10.19 15.34
CA ASN A 23 7.90 9.97 16.76
C ASN A 23 6.69 10.27 17.67
N GLU A 24 5.81 11.19 17.28
CA GLU A 24 4.58 11.50 18.00
C GLU A 24 3.40 10.68 17.48
N ILE A 25 3.22 10.61 16.16
CA ILE A 25 2.13 9.86 15.51
C ILE A 25 2.10 8.40 15.98
N LEU A 26 3.26 7.74 16.06
CA LEU A 26 3.37 6.32 16.40
C LEU A 26 3.02 6.01 17.87
N LEU A 27 2.96 7.00 18.75
CA LEU A 27 2.52 6.82 20.14
C LEU A 27 1.00 6.70 20.27
N ASN A 28 0.26 7.23 19.32
CA ASN A 28 -1.19 7.23 19.36
C ASN A 28 -1.79 5.87 18.96
N LYS A 29 -2.78 5.40 19.72
CA LYS A 29 -3.56 4.22 19.35
C LYS A 29 -4.46 4.49 18.15
N TYR A 30 -4.98 5.72 18.04
CA TYR A 30 -5.93 6.12 17.01
C TYR A 30 -5.41 7.31 16.21
N ILE A 31 -5.80 7.37 14.95
CA ILE A 31 -5.53 8.46 14.01
C ILE A 31 -6.87 8.93 13.43
N ILE A 32 -7.07 10.23 13.33
CA ILE A 32 -8.22 10.83 12.65
C ILE A 32 -7.77 11.28 11.26
N ILE A 33 -8.47 10.83 10.23
CA ILE A 33 -8.20 11.20 8.83
C ILE A 33 -9.52 11.67 8.21
N ASN A 34 -9.61 12.93 7.81
CA ASN A 34 -10.81 13.53 7.25
C ASN A 34 -12.04 13.24 8.12
N ASP A 35 -11.97 13.61 9.39
CA ASP A 35 -13.02 13.46 10.42
C ASP A 35 -13.37 12.01 10.78
N LYS A 36 -12.70 11.01 10.20
CA LYS A 36 -12.94 9.60 10.49
C LYS A 36 -11.81 9.03 11.34
N LYS A 37 -12.19 8.37 12.45
CA LYS A 37 -11.26 7.72 13.38
C LYS A 37 -10.88 6.32 12.90
N TYR A 38 -9.59 6.01 12.98
CA TYR A 38 -9.00 4.72 12.62
C TYR A 38 -8.06 4.24 13.71
N LEU A 39 -7.84 2.92 13.81
CA LEU A 39 -6.67 2.42 14.52
C LEU A 39 -5.39 2.86 13.80
N ASN A 40 -4.33 3.09 14.57
CA ASN A 40 -3.04 3.43 14.01
C ASN A 40 -2.46 2.24 13.21
N LEU A 41 -1.64 2.53 12.21
CA LEU A 41 -1.12 1.57 11.23
C LEU A 41 -0.50 0.33 11.87
N LYS A 42 0.29 0.49 12.95
CA LYS A 42 0.90 -0.65 13.65
C LYS A 42 -0.17 -1.63 14.16
N HIS A 43 -1.24 -1.13 14.77
CA HIS A 43 -2.31 -1.98 15.29
C HIS A 43 -3.07 -2.68 14.17
N LEU A 44 -3.33 -2.00 13.05
CA LEU A 44 -3.97 -2.61 11.88
C LEU A 44 -3.12 -3.74 11.29
N VAL A 45 -1.80 -3.52 11.17
CA VAL A 45 -0.87 -4.55 10.68
C VAL A 45 -0.74 -5.71 11.66
N ASP A 46 -0.76 -5.46 12.97
CA ASP A 46 -0.79 -6.52 14.00
C ASP A 46 -2.04 -7.40 13.87
N LEU A 47 -3.22 -6.81 13.60
CA LEU A 47 -4.47 -7.54 13.34
C LEU A 47 -4.37 -8.38 12.05
N LEU A 48 -3.86 -7.82 10.96
CA LEU A 48 -3.64 -8.55 9.71
C LEU A 48 -2.67 -9.72 9.92
N ARG A 49 -1.59 -9.54 10.69
CA ARG A 49 -0.64 -10.60 11.03
C ARG A 49 -1.30 -11.70 11.87
N CYS A 50 -2.11 -11.32 12.85
CA CYS A 50 -2.87 -12.28 13.66
C CYS A 50 -3.83 -13.10 12.79
N TYR A 51 -4.57 -12.44 11.88
CA TYR A 51 -5.48 -13.09 10.95
C TYR A 51 -4.73 -14.04 9.99
N GLN A 52 -3.62 -13.61 9.41
CA GLN A 52 -2.76 -14.45 8.57
C GLN A 52 -2.23 -15.67 9.32
N ASN A 53 -1.83 -15.51 10.57
CA ASN A 53 -1.32 -16.63 11.37
C ASN A 53 -2.37 -17.71 11.61
N LYS A 54 -3.63 -17.32 11.78
CA LYS A 54 -4.77 -18.21 11.99
C LYS A 54 -5.24 -18.89 10.69
N THR A 55 -5.35 -18.12 9.60
CA THR A 55 -6.07 -18.57 8.38
C THR A 55 -5.14 -18.97 7.25
N LYS A 56 -3.90 -18.44 7.23
CA LYS A 56 -2.95 -18.55 6.11
C LYS A 56 -3.46 -17.98 4.78
N ILE A 57 -4.51 -17.17 4.81
CA ILE A 57 -5.23 -16.69 3.61
C ILE A 57 -4.35 -15.90 2.63
N PHE A 58 -3.37 -15.14 3.14
CA PHE A 58 -2.46 -14.37 2.30
C PHE A 58 -1.23 -15.16 1.81
N SER A 59 -1.16 -16.46 2.12
CA SER A 59 -0.04 -17.29 1.65
C SER A 59 -0.19 -17.61 0.17
N PRO A 60 0.89 -17.53 -0.64
CA PRO A 60 0.85 -17.92 -2.04
C PRO A 60 0.71 -19.46 -2.16
N HIS A 61 0.03 -19.91 -3.19
CA HIS A 61 -0.01 -21.33 -3.54
C HIS A 61 1.27 -21.80 -4.23
N ASN A 62 1.80 -20.94 -5.10
CA ASN A 62 3.00 -21.22 -5.89
C ASN A 62 3.93 -20.01 -5.86
N LEU A 63 5.22 -20.26 -6.05
CA LEU A 63 6.23 -19.24 -6.26
C LEU A 63 6.57 -19.19 -7.75
N VAL A 64 6.64 -17.99 -8.30
CA VAL A 64 6.96 -17.73 -9.71
C VAL A 64 8.02 -16.64 -9.82
N MET A 65 8.61 -16.51 -10.99
CA MET A 65 9.44 -15.34 -11.28
C MET A 65 8.56 -14.11 -11.35
N ILE A 66 8.97 -13.04 -10.67
CA ILE A 66 8.25 -11.76 -10.60
C ILE A 66 9.15 -10.61 -11.02
N HIS A 67 8.57 -9.49 -11.40
CA HIS A 67 9.29 -8.24 -11.64
C HIS A 67 9.87 -7.65 -10.33
N GLY A 68 9.10 -7.70 -9.26
CA GLY A 68 9.51 -7.27 -7.91
C GLY A 68 9.36 -5.77 -7.63
N ASP A 69 9.02 -4.95 -8.65
CA ASP A 69 8.69 -3.54 -8.50
C ASP A 69 7.75 -3.06 -9.62
N LEU A 70 6.67 -3.79 -9.86
CA LEU A 70 5.72 -3.59 -10.95
C LEU A 70 4.73 -2.45 -10.63
N HIS A 71 5.11 -1.21 -10.92
CA HIS A 71 4.25 -0.03 -10.82
C HIS A 71 4.35 0.81 -12.09
N PHE A 72 3.41 1.75 -12.31
CA PHE A 72 3.31 2.49 -13.57
C PHE A 72 4.59 3.21 -14.00
N GLN A 73 5.38 3.73 -13.05
CA GLN A 73 6.62 4.43 -13.39
C GLN A 73 7.73 3.51 -13.93
N ASN A 74 7.58 2.18 -13.77
CA ASN A 74 8.46 1.19 -14.37
C ASN A 74 7.89 0.59 -15.66
N MET A 75 6.81 1.19 -16.22
CA MET A 75 6.21 0.83 -17.50
C MET A 75 6.50 1.94 -18.51
N LEU A 76 7.42 1.70 -19.41
CA LEU A 76 7.78 2.64 -20.48
C LEU A 76 6.94 2.31 -21.71
N ILE A 77 6.14 3.28 -22.15
CA ILE A 77 5.25 3.13 -23.31
C ILE A 77 6.02 3.54 -24.58
N ASP A 78 5.96 2.69 -25.59
CA ASP A 78 6.41 2.98 -26.95
C ASP A 78 5.18 3.24 -27.82
N GLU A 79 4.80 4.52 -27.94
CA GLU A 79 3.62 4.94 -28.69
C GLU A 79 3.76 4.70 -30.21
N GLU A 80 4.99 4.66 -30.74
CA GLU A 80 5.23 4.45 -32.16
C GLU A 80 4.96 2.99 -32.58
N ASN A 81 5.28 2.05 -31.71
CA ASN A 81 5.15 0.61 -31.97
C ASN A 81 3.94 -0.03 -31.25
N ASP A 82 3.15 0.74 -30.50
CA ASP A 82 2.05 0.27 -29.65
C ASP A 82 2.51 -0.87 -28.70
N ASP A 83 3.66 -0.66 -28.07
CA ASP A 83 4.32 -1.63 -27.20
C ASP A 83 4.73 -0.98 -25.87
N PHE A 84 5.22 -1.79 -24.93
CA PHE A 84 5.74 -1.31 -23.65
C PHE A 84 6.94 -2.15 -23.16
N ILE A 85 7.77 -1.51 -22.37
CA ILE A 85 8.93 -2.15 -21.73
C ILE A 85 8.77 -2.03 -20.21
N LEU A 86 8.99 -3.14 -19.50
CA LEU A 86 9.11 -3.14 -18.06
C LEU A 86 10.55 -2.87 -17.65
N ALA A 87 10.76 -1.78 -16.92
CA ALA A 87 12.07 -1.32 -16.46
C ALA A 87 12.34 -1.67 -14.98
N ASP A 88 13.59 -1.70 -14.58
CA ASP A 88 14.08 -1.87 -13.20
C ASP A 88 13.53 -3.11 -12.47
N PRO A 89 13.64 -4.33 -13.05
CA PRO A 89 13.18 -5.54 -12.38
C PRO A 89 14.03 -5.83 -11.13
N ARG A 90 13.35 -6.11 -10.01
CA ARG A 90 13.96 -6.43 -8.70
C ARG A 90 13.54 -7.81 -8.19
N GLY A 91 12.99 -8.64 -9.06
CA GLY A 91 12.52 -9.97 -8.74
C GLY A 91 13.65 -10.93 -8.37
N GLU A 92 13.31 -11.95 -7.57
CA GLU A 92 14.24 -13.01 -7.21
C GLU A 92 14.12 -14.18 -8.20
N LEU A 93 15.26 -14.67 -8.72
CA LEU A 93 15.28 -15.80 -9.65
C LEU A 93 14.74 -17.11 -9.06
N ASN A 94 14.83 -17.27 -7.73
CA ASN A 94 14.34 -18.45 -7.00
C ASN A 94 12.82 -18.51 -6.83
N GLY A 95 12.11 -17.58 -7.43
CA GLY A 95 10.67 -17.48 -7.34
C GLY A 95 10.18 -16.65 -6.14
N SER A 96 9.04 -16.04 -6.32
CA SER A 96 8.37 -15.21 -5.33
C SER A 96 6.86 -15.28 -5.51
N ASP A 97 6.15 -14.66 -4.59
CA ASP A 97 4.71 -14.55 -4.60
C ASP A 97 4.25 -13.59 -5.72
N ILE A 98 3.42 -14.08 -6.65
CA ILE A 98 2.86 -13.27 -7.73
C ILE A 98 2.02 -12.10 -7.22
N TYR A 99 1.37 -12.27 -6.06
CA TYR A 99 0.56 -11.21 -5.44
C TYR A 99 1.40 -10.01 -5.00
N TYR A 100 2.72 -10.20 -4.83
CA TYR A 100 3.64 -9.10 -4.59
C TYR A 100 3.65 -8.11 -5.77
N ASP A 101 3.73 -8.59 -7.01
CA ASP A 101 3.68 -7.74 -8.20
C ASP A 101 2.29 -7.17 -8.45
N PHE A 102 1.24 -7.95 -8.30
CA PHE A 102 -0.12 -7.43 -8.39
C PHE A 102 -0.40 -6.37 -7.33
N GLY A 103 0.05 -6.55 -6.09
CA GLY A 103 -0.06 -5.54 -5.04
C GLY A 103 0.70 -4.26 -5.40
N LYS A 104 1.85 -4.37 -6.07
CA LYS A 104 2.59 -3.22 -6.59
C LYS A 104 1.85 -2.51 -7.72
N LEU A 105 1.20 -3.25 -8.60
CA LEU A 105 0.38 -2.68 -9.67
C LEU A 105 -0.86 -1.97 -9.09
N TRP A 106 -1.58 -2.63 -8.16
CA TRP A 106 -2.72 -2.03 -7.44
C TRP A 106 -2.33 -0.77 -6.67
N HIS A 107 -1.19 -0.77 -6.04
CA HIS A 107 -0.60 0.37 -5.38
C HIS A 107 -0.53 1.63 -6.29
N SER A 108 -0.30 1.47 -7.61
CA SER A 108 -0.31 2.59 -8.56
C SER A 108 -1.72 3.18 -8.72
N PHE A 109 -2.70 2.37 -9.11
CA PHE A 109 -4.01 2.89 -9.51
C PHE A 109 -5.09 2.83 -8.43
N ASN A 110 -5.12 1.81 -7.58
CA ASN A 110 -6.09 1.70 -6.49
C ASN A 110 -5.67 2.53 -5.28
N GLY A 111 -4.43 2.38 -4.87
CA GLY A 111 -3.84 3.14 -3.76
C GLY A 111 -3.41 4.55 -4.11
N LEU A 112 -3.41 4.92 -5.41
CA LEU A 112 -3.05 6.25 -5.92
C LEU A 112 -1.60 6.66 -5.62
N TYR A 113 -0.69 5.68 -5.60
CA TYR A 113 0.73 5.94 -5.33
C TYR A 113 1.35 6.96 -6.26
N ASP A 114 1.02 6.92 -7.55
CA ASP A 114 1.60 7.85 -8.52
C ASP A 114 1.20 9.29 -8.22
N LEU A 115 -0.02 9.56 -7.74
CA LEU A 115 -0.45 10.88 -7.29
C LEU A 115 0.27 11.33 -6.01
N ILE A 116 0.64 10.39 -5.15
CA ILE A 116 1.45 10.66 -3.96
C ILE A 116 2.91 10.88 -4.36
N HIS A 117 3.46 10.04 -5.23
CA HIS A 117 4.86 10.09 -5.64
C HIS A 117 5.19 11.33 -6.48
N THR A 118 4.24 11.85 -7.26
CA THR A 118 4.38 13.10 -8.03
C THR A 118 4.02 14.36 -7.24
N ASP A 119 3.80 14.24 -5.93
CA ASP A 119 3.45 15.34 -5.02
C ASP A 119 2.12 16.06 -5.39
N ILE A 120 1.24 15.40 -6.16
CA ILE A 120 -0.13 15.88 -6.44
C ILE A 120 -1.02 15.71 -5.20
N SER A 121 -0.83 14.60 -4.47
CA SER A 121 -1.51 14.37 -3.20
C SER A 121 -0.90 15.22 -2.10
N LYS A 122 -1.74 15.70 -1.20
CA LYS A 122 -1.35 16.59 -0.10
C LYS A 122 -1.94 16.10 1.22
N THR A 123 -1.20 16.34 2.29
CA THR A 123 -1.72 16.22 3.64
C THR A 123 -1.49 17.52 4.40
N SER A 124 -2.43 17.89 5.25
CA SER A 124 -2.25 18.92 6.25
C SER A 124 -2.44 18.31 7.63
N VAL A 125 -1.49 18.60 8.48
CA VAL A 125 -1.54 18.25 9.89
C VAL A 125 -2.45 19.27 10.58
N LEU A 126 -3.52 18.81 11.21
CA LEU A 126 -4.41 19.65 12.01
C LEU A 126 -3.97 19.63 13.47
N PHE A 127 -3.59 18.44 13.95
CA PHE A 127 -3.18 18.27 15.33
C PHE A 127 -2.31 17.03 15.52
N ILE A 128 -1.22 17.15 16.30
CA ILE A 128 -0.41 16.02 16.74
C ILE A 128 0.01 16.25 18.19
N ASN A 129 -0.29 15.28 19.05
CA ASN A 129 0.29 15.16 20.38
C ASN A 129 0.35 13.69 20.83
N GLN A 130 0.69 13.44 22.08
CA GLN A 130 0.81 12.07 22.64
C GLN A 130 -0.51 11.31 22.77
N ASN A 131 -1.66 11.95 22.63
CA ASN A 131 -2.97 11.34 22.81
C ASN A 131 -3.76 11.24 21.49
N GLU A 132 -3.51 12.16 20.54
CA GLU A 132 -4.33 12.31 19.35
C GLU A 132 -3.52 12.88 18.17
N SER A 133 -3.80 12.39 16.97
CA SER A 133 -3.26 12.93 15.73
C SER A 133 -4.37 13.02 14.70
N GLU A 134 -4.54 14.23 14.13
CA GLU A 134 -5.60 14.53 13.16
C GLU A 134 -5.01 15.13 11.89
N PHE A 135 -5.51 14.64 10.74
CA PHE A 135 -5.01 14.98 9.41
C PHE A 135 -6.12 15.18 8.42
N ASN A 136 -5.93 16.13 7.49
CA ASN A 136 -6.60 16.11 6.21
C ASN A 136 -5.72 15.44 5.15
N LEU A 137 -6.28 14.50 4.41
CA LEU A 137 -5.62 13.81 3.29
C LEU A 137 -6.40 14.05 2.01
N GLN A 138 -5.77 14.69 1.03
CA GLN A 138 -6.29 14.90 -0.32
C GLN A 138 -5.45 14.10 -1.33
N LEU A 139 -6.07 13.14 -2.00
CA LEU A 139 -5.44 12.28 -3.00
C LEU A 139 -5.80 12.72 -4.42
N GLY A 140 -5.24 13.85 -4.88
CA GLY A 140 -5.54 14.40 -6.20
C GLY A 140 -6.84 15.22 -6.27
N ASN A 141 -7.23 15.60 -7.49
CA ASN A 141 -8.50 16.27 -7.79
C ASN A 141 -9.53 15.28 -8.35
N ASN A 142 -10.79 15.73 -8.51
CA ASN A 142 -11.89 14.86 -8.93
C ASN A 142 -11.68 14.23 -10.31
N ASP A 143 -11.11 14.96 -11.28
CA ASP A 143 -10.90 14.46 -12.64
C ASP A 143 -9.85 13.34 -12.65
N LEU A 144 -8.73 13.53 -11.95
CA LEU A 144 -7.71 12.50 -11.79
C LEU A 144 -8.28 11.27 -11.07
N LEU A 145 -9.03 11.46 -10.00
CA LEU A 145 -9.64 10.34 -9.26
C LEU A 145 -10.63 9.57 -10.13
N THR A 146 -11.35 10.24 -11.04
CA THR A 146 -12.25 9.58 -12.00
C THR A 146 -11.45 8.74 -12.98
N ASN A 147 -10.39 9.29 -13.58
CA ASN A 147 -9.52 8.56 -14.50
C ASN A 147 -8.90 7.30 -13.85
N TYR A 148 -8.44 7.41 -12.59
CA TYR A 148 -7.90 6.26 -11.86
C TYR A 148 -8.96 5.19 -11.53
N LYS A 149 -10.22 5.58 -11.30
CA LYS A 149 -11.34 4.63 -11.15
C LYS A 149 -11.61 3.87 -12.45
N ASP A 150 -11.55 4.54 -13.60
CA ASP A 150 -11.74 3.91 -14.90
C ASP A 150 -10.59 2.93 -15.21
N ILE A 151 -9.34 3.32 -14.95
CA ILE A 151 -8.16 2.43 -15.03
C ILE A 151 -8.37 1.21 -14.16
N LYS A 152 -8.73 1.40 -12.88
CA LYS A 152 -9.01 0.32 -11.93
C LYS A 152 -10.04 -0.66 -12.49
N SER A 153 -11.20 -0.17 -12.91
CA SER A 153 -12.29 -1.00 -13.45
C SER A 153 -11.86 -1.80 -14.67
N ASN A 154 -11.03 -1.23 -15.55
CA ASN A 154 -10.52 -1.92 -16.72
C ASN A 154 -9.51 -3.02 -16.34
N ILE A 155 -8.57 -2.73 -15.43
CA ILE A 155 -7.57 -3.72 -14.99
C ILE A 155 -8.25 -4.87 -14.24
N GLU A 156 -9.16 -4.58 -13.32
CA GLU A 156 -9.91 -5.61 -12.59
C GLU A 156 -10.66 -6.55 -13.54
N ARG A 157 -11.32 -6.01 -14.57
CA ARG A 157 -12.00 -6.80 -15.60
C ARG A 157 -11.02 -7.67 -16.41
N LEU A 158 -9.85 -7.13 -16.75
CA LEU A 158 -8.82 -7.88 -17.48
C LEU A 158 -8.28 -9.04 -16.64
N VAL A 159 -7.97 -8.80 -15.37
CA VAL A 159 -7.40 -9.81 -14.46
C VAL A 159 -8.33 -11.01 -14.28
N LEU A 160 -9.66 -10.82 -14.32
CA LEU A 160 -10.63 -11.92 -14.23
C LEU A 160 -10.48 -12.97 -15.36
N ASN A 161 -9.87 -12.63 -16.48
CA ASN A 161 -9.60 -13.55 -17.59
C ASN A 161 -8.31 -14.35 -17.42
N TYR A 162 -7.52 -14.11 -16.37
CA TYR A 162 -6.23 -14.76 -16.14
C TYR A 162 -6.31 -15.85 -15.06
N PRO A 163 -5.38 -16.82 -15.09
CA PRO A 163 -5.37 -17.92 -14.11
C PRO A 163 -5.33 -17.52 -12.65
N ILE A 164 -4.83 -16.32 -12.33
CA ILE A 164 -4.78 -15.80 -10.94
C ILE A 164 -6.17 -15.67 -10.32
N ALA A 165 -7.19 -15.34 -11.12
CA ALA A 165 -8.56 -15.19 -10.65
C ALA A 165 -9.22 -16.53 -10.28
N LYS A 166 -8.57 -17.67 -10.55
CA LYS A 166 -9.02 -18.99 -10.06
C LYS A 166 -8.73 -19.20 -8.57
N ASP A 167 -7.82 -18.43 -7.98
CA ASP A 167 -7.66 -18.41 -6.53
C ASP A 167 -8.83 -17.62 -5.91
N THR A 168 -9.65 -18.27 -5.12
CA THR A 168 -10.82 -17.64 -4.49
C THR A 168 -10.49 -16.47 -3.58
N ASN A 169 -9.24 -16.37 -3.14
CA ASN A 169 -8.75 -15.30 -2.27
C ASN A 169 -7.82 -14.32 -3.00
N PHE A 170 -7.78 -14.36 -4.35
CA PHE A 170 -6.82 -13.53 -5.11
C PHE A 170 -6.94 -12.05 -4.79
N ASP A 171 -8.15 -11.53 -4.69
CA ASP A 171 -8.42 -10.12 -4.40
C ASP A 171 -7.94 -9.72 -3.00
N LEU A 172 -8.22 -10.53 -1.99
CA LEU A 172 -7.73 -10.31 -0.62
C LEU A 172 -6.19 -10.33 -0.53
N LYS A 173 -5.54 -11.23 -1.31
CA LYS A 173 -4.08 -11.31 -1.37
C LYS A 173 -3.45 -10.11 -2.05
N ILE A 174 -4.07 -9.60 -3.12
CA ILE A 174 -3.65 -8.38 -3.81
C ILE A 174 -3.77 -7.17 -2.87
N LYS A 175 -4.94 -6.97 -2.24
CA LYS A 175 -5.18 -5.88 -1.28
C LYS A 175 -4.19 -5.93 -0.11
N PHE A 176 -3.94 -7.12 0.44
CA PHE A 176 -2.94 -7.29 1.49
C PHE A 176 -1.54 -6.87 1.01
N ALA A 177 -1.10 -7.35 -0.16
CA ALA A 177 0.22 -6.99 -0.71
C ALA A 177 0.34 -5.49 -0.98
N GLU A 178 -0.71 -4.85 -1.51
CA GLU A 178 -0.80 -3.41 -1.72
C GLU A 178 -0.59 -2.64 -0.40
N ILE A 179 -1.32 -3.00 0.66
CA ILE A 179 -1.19 -2.39 2.00
C ILE A 179 0.25 -2.52 2.51
N MET A 180 0.85 -3.69 2.36
CA MET A 180 2.22 -3.93 2.83
C MET A 180 3.26 -3.16 2.02
N HIS A 181 3.00 -2.86 0.74
CA HIS A 181 3.82 -1.94 -0.04
C HIS A 181 3.74 -0.52 0.51
N PHE A 182 2.55 0.05 0.67
CA PHE A 182 2.37 1.37 1.28
C PHE A 182 3.04 1.46 2.65
N SER A 183 2.75 0.49 3.52
CA SER A 183 3.26 0.44 4.89
C SER A 183 4.79 0.39 4.99
N SER A 184 5.47 0.02 3.92
CA SER A 184 6.93 -0.14 3.91
C SER A 184 7.68 1.01 3.23
N LEU A 185 7.01 1.96 2.58
CA LEU A 185 7.67 2.98 1.75
C LEU A 185 8.06 4.25 2.49
N MET A 186 7.41 4.56 3.62
CA MET A 186 7.62 5.81 4.38
C MET A 186 9.11 6.10 4.64
N TRP A 187 9.86 5.10 5.14
CA TRP A 187 11.29 5.25 5.40
C TRP A 187 12.09 5.65 4.16
N PHE A 188 11.75 5.10 2.99
CA PHE A 188 12.43 5.41 1.75
C PHE A 188 12.27 6.89 1.41
N HIS A 189 11.05 7.40 1.42
CA HIS A 189 10.75 8.80 1.09
C HIS A 189 11.29 9.80 2.11
N LEU A 190 11.35 9.43 3.39
CA LEU A 190 11.99 10.27 4.42
C LEU A 190 13.49 10.33 4.25
N LYS A 191 14.14 9.19 4.01
CA LYS A 191 15.61 9.10 3.98
C LYS A 191 16.23 9.61 2.68
N TYR A 192 15.66 9.19 1.55
CA TYR A 192 16.29 9.43 0.25
C TYR A 192 15.70 10.64 -0.47
N ASP A 193 14.40 10.82 -0.38
CA ASP A 193 13.71 11.92 -1.06
C ASP A 193 13.56 13.16 -0.17
N GLN A 194 13.70 13.00 1.16
CA GLN A 194 13.44 14.05 2.14
C GLN A 194 12.03 14.67 1.99
N LYS A 195 11.05 13.82 1.63
CA LYS A 195 9.66 14.19 1.33
C LYS A 195 8.71 13.77 2.45
N GLU A 196 8.63 14.59 3.50
CA GLU A 196 7.77 14.35 4.66
C GLU A 196 6.28 14.23 4.26
N ASN A 197 5.77 15.17 3.45
CA ASN A 197 4.38 15.13 2.98
C ASN A 197 4.07 13.82 2.25
N ARG A 198 4.98 13.33 1.40
CA ARG A 198 4.83 12.08 0.68
C ARG A 198 4.78 10.88 1.64
N ALA A 199 5.69 10.85 2.62
CA ALA A 199 5.71 9.80 3.64
C ALA A 199 4.43 9.79 4.49
N LEU A 200 3.91 10.95 4.86
CA LEU A 200 2.63 11.10 5.57
C LEU A 200 1.45 10.64 4.70
N CYS A 201 1.35 11.07 3.44
CA CYS A 201 0.31 10.59 2.53
C CYS A 201 0.31 9.06 2.41
N LEU A 202 1.48 8.43 2.26
CA LEU A 202 1.63 6.97 2.21
C LEU A 202 1.16 6.31 3.50
N TYR A 203 1.52 6.88 4.64
CA TYR A 203 1.13 6.37 5.96
C TYR A 203 -0.38 6.39 6.16
N LEU A 204 -1.01 7.53 5.88
CA LEU A 204 -2.45 7.72 6.04
C LEU A 204 -3.24 6.85 5.05
N GLN A 205 -2.75 6.72 3.81
CA GLN A 205 -3.37 5.83 2.82
C GLN A 205 -3.24 4.35 3.21
N ALA A 206 -2.10 3.93 3.77
CA ALA A 206 -1.93 2.58 4.31
C ALA A 206 -2.95 2.27 5.43
N ILE A 207 -3.21 3.23 6.33
CA ILE A 207 -4.23 3.11 7.38
C ILE A 207 -5.61 2.87 6.77
N ARG A 208 -6.02 3.67 5.78
CA ARG A 208 -7.34 3.55 5.14
C ARG A 208 -7.52 2.20 4.46
N LEU A 209 -6.54 1.79 3.65
CA LEU A 209 -6.59 0.51 2.95
C LEU A 209 -6.59 -0.69 3.92
N ALA A 210 -5.83 -0.62 5.00
CA ALA A 210 -5.77 -1.69 6.01
C ALA A 210 -7.09 -1.82 6.81
N ASP A 211 -7.70 -0.70 7.18
CA ASP A 211 -9.01 -0.64 7.84
C ASP A 211 -10.10 -1.25 6.93
N ASP A 212 -10.10 -0.88 5.65
CA ASP A 212 -11.07 -1.40 4.68
C ASP A 212 -10.90 -2.91 4.48
N LEU A 213 -9.68 -3.43 4.36
CA LEU A 213 -9.43 -4.87 4.25
C LEU A 213 -9.86 -5.62 5.52
N LEU A 214 -9.54 -5.11 6.72
CA LEU A 214 -9.95 -5.76 7.98
C LEU A 214 -11.46 -5.85 8.13
N LYS A 215 -12.21 -4.81 7.71
CA LYS A 215 -13.67 -4.83 7.67
C LYS A 215 -14.21 -5.88 6.71
N GLU A 216 -13.62 -6.00 5.53
CA GLU A 216 -13.97 -7.02 4.54
C GLU A 216 -13.73 -8.45 5.08
N LEU A 217 -12.67 -8.62 5.89
CA LEU A 217 -12.36 -9.88 6.58
C LEU A 217 -13.24 -10.14 7.81
N GLY A 218 -14.14 -9.23 8.18
CA GLY A 218 -14.98 -9.33 9.37
C GLY A 218 -14.21 -9.20 10.69
N VAL A 219 -13.03 -8.54 10.65
CA VAL A 219 -12.21 -8.28 11.84
C VAL A 219 -12.60 -6.94 12.44
N SER A 220 -13.05 -6.94 13.72
CA SER A 220 -13.35 -5.69 14.44
C SER A 220 -12.08 -4.89 14.71
N CYS A 221 -12.13 -3.59 14.43
CA CYS A 221 -11.09 -2.61 14.70
C CYS A 221 -11.42 -1.74 15.94
N GLU A 222 -12.31 -2.22 16.82
CA GLU A 222 -12.66 -1.55 18.08
C GLU A 222 -11.66 -1.76 19.21
#